data_e0149ed6e13eaeca35090ca931d213d7
#
_entry.id   e0149ed6e13eaeca35090ca931d213d7
#
_cell.length_a   1.000
_cell.length_b   1.000
_cell.length_c   1.000
_cell.angle_alpha   90.00
_cell.angle_beta   90.00
_cell.angle_gamma   90.00
#
_symmetry.space_group_name_H-M   'P 1'
#
loop_
_entity.id
_entity.type
_entity.pdbx_description
1 polymer ?
#
loop_
_entity_poly.entity_id
_entity_poly.type
_entity_poly.pdbx_seq_one_letter_code
_entity_poly.pdbx_strand_id
1 'polypeptide(L)'
;MQLRDVQLGDVDAYVRMRCDPAMMIDLGGPLPREGMEDKVRRDVRSAESGAQWIKMIVLDEADPAVAAGTVTLWSHSEDGEEISEIGWMVLPEFQGRGVGRRAVRALLERARDDGRWGLVHAFPAVTNDPSNGICRSLGFQLLEERDVTFADRVLRTNHWRVDPRAALS
;
A
#
# COMPACT_ATOMS: atom_id res chain seq x y z
N MET A 1 -10.09 -11.18 -8.89
CA MET A 1 -9.44 -10.40 -7.81
C MET A 1 -10.27 -9.17 -7.56
N GLN A 2 -10.66 -8.97 -6.33
CA GLN A 2 -11.48 -7.84 -5.86
C GLN A 2 -10.68 -7.02 -4.84
N LEU A 3 -10.91 -5.71 -4.81
CA LEU A 3 -10.47 -4.81 -3.75
C LEU A 3 -11.70 -4.43 -2.92
N ARG A 4 -11.78 -4.90 -1.68
CA ARG A 4 -12.80 -4.51 -0.72
C ARG A 4 -12.25 -3.57 0.36
N ASP A 5 -13.09 -2.81 0.99
CA ASP A 5 -12.68 -2.00 2.15
C ASP A 5 -12.22 -2.88 3.31
N VAL A 6 -11.29 -2.33 4.10
CA VAL A 6 -10.84 -2.94 5.35
C VAL A 6 -12.04 -3.08 6.31
N GLN A 7 -12.07 -4.18 7.08
CA GLN A 7 -13.13 -4.50 8.03
C GLN A 7 -12.53 -4.86 9.39
N LEU A 8 -13.34 -4.78 10.44
CA LEU A 8 -12.89 -5.13 11.80
C LEU A 8 -12.36 -6.56 11.94
N GLY A 9 -12.83 -7.47 11.07
CA GLY A 9 -12.36 -8.85 11.02
C GLY A 9 -10.96 -9.06 10.41
N ASP A 10 -10.32 -8.00 9.88
CA ASP A 10 -9.03 -8.12 9.21
C ASP A 10 -7.80 -8.08 10.16
N VAL A 11 -8.00 -8.17 11.47
CA VAL A 11 -6.91 -8.10 12.47
C VAL A 11 -5.84 -9.17 12.21
N ASP A 12 -6.24 -10.41 11.93
CA ASP A 12 -5.27 -11.49 11.66
C ASP A 12 -4.44 -11.21 10.41
N ALA A 13 -5.05 -10.68 9.34
CA ALA A 13 -4.31 -10.27 8.15
C ALA A 13 -3.31 -9.14 8.46
N TYR A 14 -3.70 -8.15 9.27
CA TYR A 14 -2.81 -7.08 9.72
C TYR A 14 -1.62 -7.59 10.52
N VAL A 15 -1.87 -8.51 11.46
CA VAL A 15 -0.81 -9.15 12.25
C VAL A 15 0.16 -9.90 11.34
N ARG A 16 -0.34 -10.70 10.41
CA ARG A 16 0.47 -11.44 9.44
C ARG A 16 1.32 -10.54 8.55
N MET A 17 0.81 -9.37 8.16
CA MET A 17 1.54 -8.42 7.32
C MET A 17 2.54 -7.58 8.11
N ARG A 18 2.18 -7.08 9.31
CA ARG A 18 2.93 -6.03 10.02
C ARG A 18 3.72 -6.51 11.23
N CYS A 19 3.41 -7.68 11.75
CA CYS A 19 4.13 -8.26 12.89
C CYS A 19 5.06 -9.42 12.48
N ASP A 20 5.09 -9.78 11.21
CA ASP A 20 5.99 -10.79 10.68
C ASP A 20 7.35 -10.16 10.30
N PRO A 21 8.48 -10.67 10.82
CA PRO A 21 9.80 -10.12 10.52
C PRO A 21 10.17 -10.16 9.03
N ALA A 22 9.77 -11.20 8.31
CA ALA A 22 10.07 -11.33 6.89
C ALA A 22 9.28 -10.33 6.03
N MET A 23 8.00 -10.10 6.39
CA MET A 23 7.17 -9.09 5.73
C MET A 23 7.67 -7.66 5.96
N MET A 24 8.25 -7.40 7.13
CA MET A 24 8.64 -6.05 7.56
C MET A 24 10.14 -5.77 7.39
N ILE A 25 10.88 -6.63 6.72
CA ILE A 25 12.34 -6.49 6.57
C ILE A 25 12.72 -5.17 5.90
N ASP A 26 12.00 -4.75 4.89
CA ASP A 26 12.24 -3.49 4.16
C ASP A 26 11.54 -2.28 4.81
N LEU A 27 10.85 -2.47 5.93
CA LEU A 27 10.16 -1.43 6.69
C LEU A 27 10.74 -1.26 8.12
N GLY A 28 11.98 -1.71 8.31
CA GLY A 28 12.71 -1.55 9.56
C GLY A 28 12.37 -2.60 10.63
N GLY A 29 11.71 -3.69 10.27
CA GLY A 29 11.36 -4.80 11.14
C GLY A 29 9.92 -4.79 11.66
N PRO A 30 9.50 -5.86 12.36
CA PRO A 30 8.11 -6.08 12.75
C PRO A 30 7.60 -5.02 13.73
N LEU A 31 6.30 -4.73 13.63
CA LEU A 31 5.58 -3.93 14.61
C LEU A 31 5.05 -4.83 15.74
N PRO A 32 4.80 -4.26 16.94
CA PRO A 32 4.19 -4.99 18.04
C PRO A 32 2.79 -5.49 17.66
N ARG A 33 2.45 -6.71 18.10
CA ARG A 33 1.10 -7.26 17.92
C ARG A 33 0.07 -6.46 18.73
N GLU A 34 0.47 -5.96 19.88
CA GLU A 34 -0.31 -5.06 20.71
C GLU A 34 -0.65 -3.78 19.91
N GLY A 35 -1.91 -3.41 19.91
CA GLY A 35 -2.39 -2.22 19.17
C GLY A 35 -2.82 -2.49 17.72
N MET A 36 -2.68 -3.71 17.18
CA MET A 36 -3.16 -4.02 15.83
C MET A 36 -4.69 -3.92 15.70
N GLU A 37 -5.43 -4.32 16.72
CA GLU A 37 -6.89 -4.12 16.74
C GLU A 37 -7.26 -2.62 16.66
N ASP A 38 -6.58 -1.78 17.42
CA ASP A 38 -6.81 -0.34 17.39
C ASP A 38 -6.42 0.27 16.05
N LYS A 39 -5.35 -0.23 15.43
CA LYS A 39 -4.98 0.17 14.08
C LYS A 39 -6.08 -0.19 13.09
N VAL A 40 -6.59 -1.40 13.10
CA VAL A 40 -7.71 -1.82 12.22
C VAL A 40 -8.94 -0.94 12.44
N ARG A 41 -9.31 -0.65 13.70
CA ARG A 41 -10.44 0.25 13.99
C ARG A 41 -10.24 1.66 13.43
N ARG A 42 -9.02 2.21 13.53
CA ARG A 42 -8.71 3.53 12.93
C ARG A 42 -8.79 3.47 11.42
N ASP A 43 -8.24 2.42 10.80
CA ASP A 43 -8.22 2.26 9.36
C ASP A 43 -9.65 2.08 8.80
N VAL A 44 -10.51 1.32 9.48
CA VAL A 44 -11.93 1.18 9.12
C VAL A 44 -12.63 2.54 9.13
N ARG A 45 -12.49 3.31 10.22
CA ARG A 45 -13.09 4.66 10.31
C ARG A 45 -12.58 5.59 9.21
N SER A 46 -11.28 5.52 8.91
CA SER A 46 -10.67 6.34 7.86
C SER A 46 -11.17 5.96 6.46
N ALA A 47 -11.35 4.67 6.21
CA ALA A 47 -11.93 4.17 4.96
C ALA A 47 -13.42 4.56 4.81
N GLU A 48 -14.21 4.41 5.88
CA GLU A 48 -15.63 4.79 5.90
C GLU A 48 -15.85 6.29 5.67
N SER A 49 -14.97 7.15 6.21
CA SER A 49 -15.02 8.59 5.98
C SER A 49 -14.61 8.99 4.55
N GLY A 50 -14.02 8.07 3.79
CA GLY A 50 -13.47 8.35 2.47
C GLY A 50 -12.16 9.15 2.47
N ALA A 51 -11.59 9.46 3.64
CA ALA A 51 -10.33 10.21 3.75
C ALA A 51 -9.14 9.44 3.17
N GLN A 52 -9.17 8.12 3.33
CA GLN A 52 -8.17 7.21 2.77
C GLN A 52 -8.85 6.03 2.11
N TRP A 53 -8.21 5.47 1.11
CA TRP A 53 -8.63 4.21 0.52
C TRP A 53 -7.75 3.08 1.07
N ILE A 54 -8.29 2.31 1.98
CA ILE A 54 -7.61 1.17 2.58
C ILE A 54 -8.32 -0.09 2.12
N LYS A 55 -7.74 -0.76 1.12
CA LYS A 55 -8.36 -1.90 0.44
C LYS A 55 -7.64 -3.19 0.78
N MET A 56 -8.41 -4.21 1.14
CA MET A 56 -7.93 -5.59 1.23
C MET A 56 -8.01 -6.24 -0.14
N ILE A 57 -6.97 -6.99 -0.49
CA ILE A 57 -6.86 -7.71 -1.75
C ILE A 57 -7.48 -9.09 -1.57
N VAL A 58 -8.59 -9.36 -2.24
CA VAL A 58 -9.30 -10.64 -2.21
C VAL A 58 -9.11 -11.36 -3.54
N LEU A 59 -8.57 -12.57 -3.51
CA LEU A 59 -8.34 -13.37 -4.72
C LEU A 59 -9.53 -14.28 -5.05
N ASP A 60 -10.18 -14.84 -4.03
CA ASP A 60 -11.38 -15.66 -4.15
C ASP A 60 -12.60 -14.85 -3.69
N GLU A 61 -13.45 -14.50 -4.64
CA GLU A 61 -14.67 -13.72 -4.36
C GLU A 61 -15.73 -14.54 -3.62
N ALA A 62 -15.61 -15.87 -3.61
CA ALA A 62 -16.45 -16.75 -2.83
C ALA A 62 -16.06 -16.79 -1.34
N ASP A 63 -14.81 -16.42 -1.01
CA ASP A 63 -14.32 -16.29 0.37
C ASP A 63 -13.68 -14.90 0.61
N PRO A 64 -14.49 -13.85 0.67
CA PRO A 64 -13.99 -12.47 0.81
C PRO A 64 -13.33 -12.18 2.16
N ALA A 65 -13.45 -13.07 3.14
CA ALA A 65 -12.78 -12.95 4.43
C ALA A 65 -11.27 -13.21 4.33
N VAL A 66 -10.85 -13.99 3.34
CA VAL A 66 -9.43 -14.30 3.12
C VAL A 66 -8.77 -13.20 2.30
N ALA A 67 -7.95 -12.38 2.97
CA ALA A 67 -7.18 -11.35 2.31
C ALA A 67 -5.77 -11.85 1.92
N ALA A 68 -5.37 -11.59 0.68
CA ALA A 68 -4.02 -11.86 0.18
C ALA A 68 -3.03 -10.74 0.49
N GLY A 69 -3.52 -9.59 0.93
CA GLY A 69 -2.73 -8.42 1.21
C GLY A 69 -3.57 -7.16 1.30
N THR A 70 -2.92 -6.01 1.25
CA THR A 70 -3.57 -4.70 1.27
C THR A 70 -2.95 -3.76 0.23
N VAL A 71 -3.74 -2.83 -0.27
CA VAL A 71 -3.29 -1.67 -1.03
C VAL A 71 -4.01 -0.42 -0.51
N THR A 72 -3.24 0.63 -0.23
CA THR A 72 -3.74 1.85 0.42
C THR A 72 -3.35 3.07 -0.37
N LEU A 73 -4.25 4.04 -0.46
CA LEU A 73 -4.00 5.36 -1.05
C LEU A 73 -4.48 6.43 -0.08
N TRP A 74 -3.60 7.36 0.28
CA TRP A 74 -3.87 8.43 1.24
C TRP A 74 -3.14 9.71 0.86
N SER A 75 -3.60 10.85 1.40
CA SER A 75 -2.91 12.12 1.27
C SER A 75 -2.28 12.52 2.60
N HIS A 76 -1.11 13.13 2.52
CA HIS A 76 -0.41 13.69 3.65
C HIS A 76 0.50 14.84 3.19
N SER A 77 1.01 15.62 4.15
CA SER A 77 1.98 16.67 3.85
C SER A 77 3.40 16.09 3.89
N GLU A 78 4.15 16.32 2.83
CA GLU A 78 5.56 15.96 2.69
C GLU A 78 6.34 17.21 2.28
N ASP A 79 7.34 17.61 3.07
CA ASP A 79 8.12 18.84 2.83
C ASP A 79 7.26 20.11 2.62
N GLY A 80 6.08 20.17 3.25
CA GLY A 80 5.14 21.29 3.16
C GLY A 80 4.22 21.27 1.93
N GLU A 81 4.31 20.22 1.11
CA GLU A 81 3.40 19.98 -0.02
C GLU A 81 2.46 18.82 0.29
N GLU A 82 1.18 18.97 -0.09
CA GLU A 82 0.22 17.87 -0.04
C GLU A 82 0.50 16.89 -1.17
N ILE A 83 0.77 15.64 -0.82
CA ILE A 83 0.97 14.55 -1.78
C ILE A 83 -0.01 13.41 -1.54
N SER A 84 -0.32 12.67 -2.59
CA SER A 84 -1.00 11.38 -2.48
C SER A 84 0.03 10.27 -2.53
N GLU A 85 -0.05 9.31 -1.60
CA GLU A 85 0.86 8.20 -1.51
C GLU A 85 0.13 6.87 -1.60
N ILE A 86 0.71 5.92 -2.34
CA ILE A 86 0.22 4.56 -2.46
C ILE A 86 1.21 3.58 -1.84
N GLY A 87 0.68 2.66 -1.01
CA GLY A 87 1.44 1.57 -0.42
C GLY A 87 0.73 0.24 -0.58
N TRP A 88 1.47 -0.86 -0.52
CA TRP A 88 0.92 -2.21 -0.64
C TRP A 88 1.74 -3.23 0.13
N MET A 89 1.06 -4.30 0.53
CA MET A 89 1.66 -5.49 1.12
C MET A 89 0.96 -6.72 0.55
N VAL A 90 1.71 -7.76 0.22
CA VAL A 90 1.17 -9.04 -0.26
C VAL A 90 1.75 -10.15 0.60
N LEU A 91 0.89 -10.99 1.17
CA LEU A 91 1.31 -12.11 2.00
C LEU A 91 2.18 -13.09 1.21
N PRO A 92 3.18 -13.75 1.85
CA PRO A 92 4.20 -14.54 1.15
C PRO A 92 3.65 -15.61 0.20
N GLU A 93 2.60 -16.31 0.60
CA GLU A 93 1.97 -17.36 -0.20
C GLU A 93 1.30 -16.86 -1.49
N PHE A 94 1.09 -15.55 -1.59
CA PHE A 94 0.47 -14.92 -2.77
C PHE A 94 1.47 -14.08 -3.60
N GLN A 95 2.71 -13.98 -3.14
CA GLN A 95 3.76 -13.28 -3.88
C GLN A 95 4.18 -14.02 -5.15
N GLY A 96 4.88 -13.33 -6.05
CA GLY A 96 5.36 -13.90 -7.30
C GLY A 96 4.27 -14.18 -8.35
N ARG A 97 3.01 -13.86 -8.08
CA ARG A 97 1.85 -14.09 -8.96
C ARG A 97 1.28 -12.80 -9.57
N GLY A 98 2.01 -11.71 -9.48
CA GLY A 98 1.56 -10.39 -9.96
C GLY A 98 0.39 -9.78 -9.18
N VAL A 99 0.08 -10.28 -7.98
CA VAL A 99 -1.03 -9.79 -7.14
C VAL A 99 -0.85 -8.31 -6.79
N GLY A 100 0.32 -7.93 -6.28
CA GLY A 100 0.62 -6.54 -5.93
C GLY A 100 0.49 -5.60 -7.14
N ARG A 101 1.06 -5.98 -8.29
CA ARG A 101 0.95 -5.18 -9.52
C ARG A 101 -0.51 -4.96 -9.94
N ARG A 102 -1.33 -6.01 -9.92
CA ARG A 102 -2.76 -5.90 -10.27
C ARG A 102 -3.54 -5.04 -9.29
N ALA A 103 -3.24 -5.17 -7.98
CA ALA A 103 -3.90 -4.38 -6.95
C ALA A 103 -3.56 -2.88 -7.07
N VAL A 104 -2.28 -2.56 -7.23
CA VAL A 104 -1.82 -1.17 -7.43
C VAL A 104 -2.45 -0.58 -8.70
N ARG A 105 -2.42 -1.30 -9.82
CA ARG A 105 -3.07 -0.87 -11.07
C ARG A 105 -4.55 -0.57 -10.85
N ALA A 106 -5.30 -1.49 -10.24
CA ALA A 106 -6.74 -1.33 -10.02
C ALA A 106 -7.05 -0.12 -9.12
N LEU A 107 -6.21 0.16 -8.12
CA LEU A 107 -6.38 1.33 -7.26
C LEU A 107 -6.05 2.63 -8.00
N LEU A 108 -5.01 2.64 -8.84
CA LEU A 108 -4.66 3.79 -9.68
C LEU A 108 -5.74 4.10 -10.74
N GLU A 109 -6.35 3.07 -11.33
CA GLU A 109 -7.49 3.23 -12.25
C GLU A 109 -8.68 3.89 -11.54
N ARG A 110 -9.01 3.45 -10.33
CA ARG A 110 -10.03 4.11 -9.50
C ARG A 110 -9.64 5.55 -9.14
N ALA A 111 -8.37 5.80 -8.82
CA ALA A 111 -7.87 7.14 -8.51
C ALA A 111 -7.96 8.10 -9.70
N ARG A 112 -7.70 7.60 -10.91
CA ARG A 112 -7.90 8.34 -12.17
C ARG A 112 -9.36 8.75 -12.33
N ASP A 113 -10.29 7.82 -12.14
CA ASP A 113 -11.73 8.04 -12.35
C ASP A 113 -12.32 8.96 -11.27
N ASP A 114 -11.83 8.91 -10.04
CA ASP A 114 -12.19 9.80 -8.93
C ASP A 114 -11.64 11.23 -9.13
N GLY A 115 -10.42 11.35 -9.59
CA GLY A 115 -9.77 12.62 -9.99
C GLY A 115 -9.20 13.47 -8.85
N ARG A 116 -9.51 13.19 -7.56
CA ARG A 116 -9.07 14.03 -6.43
C ARG A 116 -7.61 13.83 -6.02
N TRP A 117 -6.99 12.71 -6.39
CA TRP A 117 -5.70 12.28 -5.87
C TRP A 117 -4.48 12.93 -6.54
N GLY A 118 -4.65 13.51 -7.73
CA GLY A 118 -3.54 14.14 -8.45
C GLY A 118 -2.42 13.17 -8.80
N LEU A 119 -1.18 13.63 -8.61
CA LEU A 119 0.00 12.77 -8.77
C LEU A 119 0.13 11.83 -7.58
N VAL A 120 0.40 10.56 -7.85
CA VAL A 120 0.52 9.52 -6.83
C VAL A 120 1.98 9.12 -6.66
N HIS A 121 2.44 9.13 -5.41
CA HIS A 121 3.81 8.85 -5.00
C HIS A 121 3.91 7.47 -4.34
N ALA A 122 5.08 6.85 -4.44
CA ALA A 122 5.40 5.61 -3.72
C ALA A 122 6.86 5.65 -3.24
N PHE A 123 7.12 5.07 -2.06
CA PHE A 123 8.43 5.10 -1.41
C PHE A 123 8.88 3.71 -0.96
N PRO A 124 9.03 2.74 -1.88
CA PRO A 124 9.60 1.44 -1.52
C PRO A 124 11.06 1.59 -1.10
N ALA A 125 11.52 0.80 -0.12
CA ALA A 125 12.93 0.74 0.24
C ALA A 125 13.78 0.42 -0.99
N VAL A 126 14.98 1.00 -1.04
CA VAL A 126 15.92 0.76 -2.17
C VAL A 126 16.24 -0.73 -2.35
N THR A 127 16.19 -1.51 -1.27
CA THR A 127 16.43 -2.96 -1.24
C THR A 127 15.22 -3.81 -1.63
N ASN A 128 14.03 -3.21 -1.74
CA ASN A 128 12.79 -3.93 -2.08
C ASN A 128 12.61 -4.03 -3.59
N ASP A 129 13.37 -4.93 -4.23
CA ASP A 129 13.32 -5.13 -5.68
C ASP A 129 11.92 -5.45 -6.22
N PRO A 130 11.09 -6.32 -5.57
CA PRO A 130 9.73 -6.59 -6.04
C PRO A 130 8.86 -5.34 -6.12
N SER A 131 8.87 -4.49 -5.08
CA SER A 131 8.07 -3.26 -5.05
C SER A 131 8.58 -2.22 -6.04
N ASN A 132 9.90 -2.04 -6.16
CA ASN A 132 10.49 -1.21 -7.20
C ASN A 132 10.16 -1.72 -8.61
N GLY A 133 10.09 -3.04 -8.80
CA GLY A 133 9.65 -3.68 -10.03
C GLY A 133 8.19 -3.37 -10.39
N ILE A 134 7.29 -3.32 -9.39
CA ILE A 134 5.90 -2.89 -9.58
C ILE A 134 5.85 -1.45 -10.08
N CYS A 135 6.57 -0.53 -9.43
CA CYS A 135 6.63 0.87 -9.85
C CYS A 135 7.07 1.00 -11.31
N ARG A 136 8.20 0.37 -11.68
CA ARG A 136 8.69 0.36 -13.07
C ARG A 136 7.66 -0.16 -14.05
N SER A 137 7.02 -1.29 -13.73
CA SER A 137 6.07 -1.97 -14.62
C SER A 137 4.74 -1.23 -14.81
N LEU A 138 4.42 -0.28 -13.93
CA LEU A 138 3.21 0.54 -13.98
C LEU A 138 3.48 1.97 -14.45
N GLY A 139 4.68 2.25 -14.97
CA GLY A 139 5.01 3.54 -15.56
C GLY A 139 5.27 4.65 -14.54
N PHE A 140 5.57 4.32 -13.29
CA PHE A 140 6.06 5.31 -12.34
C PHE A 140 7.42 5.84 -12.80
N GLN A 141 7.64 7.13 -12.62
CA GLN A 141 8.91 7.80 -12.84
C GLN A 141 9.70 7.79 -11.53
N LEU A 142 10.94 7.28 -11.57
CA LEU A 142 11.88 7.42 -10.46
C LEU A 142 12.38 8.87 -10.41
N LEU A 143 12.21 9.53 -9.27
CA LEU A 143 12.64 10.91 -9.06
C LEU A 143 14.02 10.96 -8.40
N GLU A 144 14.17 10.30 -7.26
CA GLU A 144 15.39 10.31 -6.45
C GLU A 144 15.40 9.18 -5.43
N GLU A 145 16.53 8.95 -4.80
CA GLU A 145 16.59 8.22 -3.53
C GLU A 145 16.51 9.23 -2.38
N ARG A 146 15.72 8.91 -1.36
CA ARG A 146 15.57 9.77 -0.18
C ARG A 146 15.31 8.97 1.09
N ASP A 147 15.62 9.59 2.22
CA ASP A 147 15.27 9.05 3.51
C ASP A 147 13.83 9.43 3.87
N VAL A 148 13.07 8.47 4.37
CA VAL A 148 11.72 8.68 4.93
C VAL A 148 11.65 8.09 6.32
N THR A 149 10.81 8.67 7.18
CA THR A 149 10.54 8.13 8.52
C THR A 149 9.29 7.29 8.50
N PHE A 150 9.43 6.03 8.91
CA PHE A 150 8.33 5.09 9.08
C PHE A 150 8.42 4.43 10.46
N ALA A 151 7.36 4.51 11.27
CA ALA A 151 7.31 3.95 12.62
C ALA A 151 8.57 4.29 13.47
N ASP A 152 8.95 5.58 13.48
CA ASP A 152 10.13 6.12 14.17
C ASP A 152 11.50 5.58 13.67
N ARG A 153 11.52 5.01 12.47
CA ARG A 153 12.74 4.50 11.81
C ARG A 153 12.98 5.24 10.52
N VAL A 154 14.25 5.54 10.25
CA VAL A 154 14.68 6.13 8.97
C VAL A 154 14.97 5.02 7.99
N LEU A 155 14.31 5.08 6.82
CA LEU A 155 14.46 4.13 5.74
C LEU A 155 14.97 4.83 4.49
N ARG A 156 15.97 4.25 3.85
CA ARG A 156 16.42 4.69 2.53
C ARG A 156 15.47 4.15 1.46
N THR A 157 14.82 5.03 0.71
CA THR A 157 13.76 4.69 -0.23
C THR A 157 14.03 5.27 -1.62
N ASN A 158 13.43 4.64 -2.62
CA ASN A 158 13.26 5.21 -3.94
C ASN A 158 11.95 6.00 -3.98
N HIS A 159 12.01 7.26 -4.35
CA HIS A 159 10.83 8.10 -4.55
C HIS A 159 10.33 7.96 -6.00
N TRP A 160 9.21 7.32 -6.14
CA TRP A 160 8.50 7.12 -7.41
C TRP A 160 7.26 7.99 -7.50
N ARG A 161 6.89 8.37 -8.72
CA ARG A 161 5.68 9.17 -8.97
C ARG A 161 5.01 8.75 -10.27
N VAL A 162 3.67 8.77 -10.29
CA VAL A 162 2.86 8.51 -11.48
C VAL A 162 1.68 9.47 -11.56
N ASP A 163 1.28 9.85 -12.77
CA ASP A 163 -0.03 10.48 -13.02
C ASP A 163 -1.03 9.37 -13.37
N PRO A 164 -2.04 9.10 -12.53
CA PRO A 164 -3.04 8.08 -12.81
C PRO A 164 -3.85 8.32 -14.09
N ARG A 165 -3.86 9.58 -14.59
CA ARG A 165 -4.52 9.96 -15.86
C ARG A 165 -3.69 9.61 -17.07
N ALA A 166 -2.38 9.43 -16.94
CA ALA A 166 -1.54 8.90 -17.99
C ALA A 166 -1.89 7.44 -18.25
N ALA A 167 -1.72 6.96 -19.49
CA ALA A 167 -1.99 5.57 -19.81
C ALA A 167 -1.09 4.65 -18.96
N LEU A 168 -1.69 3.85 -18.09
CA LEU A 168 -0.98 2.83 -17.34
C LEU A 168 -0.59 1.71 -18.30
N SER A 169 0.68 1.60 -18.58
CA SER A 169 1.26 0.61 -19.50
C SER A 169 1.15 -0.82 -18.95
#